data_6fa6820dec61a47462f71fd005f73911
#
_entry.id   6fa6820dec61a47462f71fd005f73911
#
_cell.length_a   1.000
_cell.length_b   1.000
_cell.length_c   1.000
_cell.angle_alpha   90.00
_cell.angle_beta   90.00
_cell.angle_gamma   90.00
#
_symmetry.space_group_name_H-M   'P 1'
#
loop_
_entity.id
_entity.type
_entity.pdbx_description
1 polymer ?
#
loop_
_entity_poly.entity_id
_entity_poly.type
_entity_poly.pdbx_seq_one_letter_code
_entity_poly.pdbx_strand_id
1 'polypeptide(L)'
;MGFNVDLSDGRGESRRERAALERAVATEKCIVAARVVLREHSVFDLSASVVARVAGLTRQTVYKYFPTMRQLVFALADELTVGFQKAGVDLDVEGPDWPRLYVDAVVDLLLADPIPNRQVILVSASQGRGMAAATAGTSREILPVMEMRNPVEAERAAWLTLTLFRGTLFTWAAEQLSDEALRADLRKVADVVVAQREIWNTATSGSGEA
;
A
#
# COMPACT_ATOMS: atom_id res chain seq x y z
N MET A 1 -58.52 -6.10 2.34
CA MET A 1 -57.20 -6.41 1.86
C MET A 1 -56.19 -5.88 2.87
N GLY A 2 -55.69 -6.76 3.76
CA GLY A 2 -54.71 -6.37 4.78
C GLY A 2 -53.31 -6.46 4.21
N PHE A 3 -52.59 -5.34 4.20
CA PHE A 3 -51.15 -5.31 3.92
C PHE A 3 -50.43 -5.85 5.15
N ASN A 4 -49.96 -7.06 5.04
CA ASN A 4 -49.05 -7.67 6.04
C ASN A 4 -47.62 -7.16 5.71
N VAL A 5 -47.19 -6.11 6.40
CA VAL A 5 -45.78 -5.66 6.31
C VAL A 5 -44.96 -6.65 7.12
N ASP A 6 -44.16 -7.46 6.44
CA ASP A 6 -43.22 -8.41 7.05
C ASP A 6 -42.09 -7.65 7.77
N LEU A 7 -42.22 -7.53 9.10
CA LEU A 7 -41.23 -6.88 9.98
C LEU A 7 -40.02 -7.79 10.32
N SER A 8 -39.90 -8.96 9.68
CA SER A 8 -38.82 -9.93 9.97
C SER A 8 -37.49 -9.54 9.34
N ASP A 9 -37.49 -8.80 8.25
CA ASP A 9 -36.29 -8.46 7.46
C ASP A 9 -35.40 -7.41 8.16
N GLY A 10 -35.96 -6.40 8.80
CA GLY A 10 -35.23 -5.34 9.49
C GLY A 10 -34.39 -5.78 10.72
N ARG A 11 -34.80 -6.87 11.40
CA ARG A 11 -34.05 -7.40 12.55
C ARG A 11 -32.82 -8.20 12.12
N GLY A 12 -32.90 -8.87 10.98
CA GLY A 12 -31.78 -9.61 10.39
C GLY A 12 -30.66 -8.68 9.89
N GLU A 13 -31.06 -7.59 9.27
CA GLU A 13 -30.16 -6.56 8.74
C GLU A 13 -29.41 -5.84 9.86
N SER A 14 -30.10 -5.36 10.88
CA SER A 14 -29.52 -4.74 12.07
C SER A 14 -28.53 -5.66 12.82
N ARG A 15 -28.78 -6.97 12.86
CA ARG A 15 -27.87 -7.95 13.47
C ARG A 15 -26.61 -8.17 12.64
N ARG A 16 -26.72 -8.18 11.31
CA ARG A 16 -25.58 -8.30 10.38
C ARG A 16 -24.70 -7.05 10.44
N GLU A 17 -25.29 -5.87 10.46
CA GLU A 17 -24.57 -4.59 10.58
C GLU A 17 -23.79 -4.50 11.89
N ARG A 18 -24.41 -4.89 13.02
CA ARG A 18 -23.74 -4.92 14.32
C ARG A 18 -22.57 -5.90 14.32
N ALA A 19 -22.74 -7.09 13.77
CA ALA A 19 -21.67 -8.08 13.67
C ALA A 19 -20.53 -7.60 12.74
N ALA A 20 -20.84 -6.89 11.66
CA ALA A 20 -19.84 -6.28 10.78
C ALA A 20 -19.05 -5.18 11.49
N LEU A 21 -19.71 -4.32 12.25
CA LEU A 21 -19.08 -3.27 13.04
C LEU A 21 -18.17 -3.86 14.15
N GLU A 22 -18.65 -4.86 14.89
CA GLU A 22 -17.86 -5.55 15.90
C GLU A 22 -16.59 -6.19 15.28
N ARG A 23 -16.74 -6.79 14.09
CA ARG A 23 -15.62 -7.35 13.33
C ARG A 23 -14.61 -6.26 12.95
N ALA A 24 -15.07 -5.14 12.38
CA ALA A 24 -14.21 -4.03 11.95
C ALA A 24 -13.42 -3.48 13.15
N VAL A 25 -14.09 -3.21 14.28
CA VAL A 25 -13.45 -2.71 15.49
C VAL A 25 -12.40 -3.69 16.05
N ALA A 26 -12.70 -5.00 16.08
CA ALA A 26 -11.76 -5.98 16.57
C ALA A 26 -10.57 -6.16 15.62
N THR A 27 -10.79 -6.12 14.31
CA THR A 27 -9.73 -6.17 13.29
C THR A 27 -8.80 -4.98 13.44
N GLU A 28 -9.34 -3.77 13.52
CA GLU A 28 -8.59 -2.53 13.72
C GLU A 28 -7.74 -2.59 15.00
N LYS A 29 -8.31 -3.02 16.12
CA LYS A 29 -7.55 -3.21 17.37
C LYS A 29 -6.37 -4.17 17.21
N CYS A 30 -6.52 -5.24 16.45
CA CYS A 30 -5.43 -6.19 16.18
C CYS A 30 -4.33 -5.56 15.34
N ILE A 31 -4.68 -4.77 14.32
CA ILE A 31 -3.75 -4.08 13.42
C ILE A 31 -2.95 -3.04 14.20
N VAL A 32 -3.63 -2.17 14.95
CA VAL A 32 -2.98 -1.16 15.81
C VAL A 32 -2.06 -1.83 16.84
N ALA A 33 -2.52 -2.89 17.50
CA ALA A 33 -1.71 -3.64 18.46
C ALA A 33 -0.46 -4.27 17.80
N ALA A 34 -0.60 -4.81 16.59
CA ALA A 34 0.54 -5.36 15.85
C ALA A 34 1.59 -4.27 15.54
N ARG A 35 1.18 -3.07 15.13
CA ARG A 35 2.11 -1.94 14.92
C ARG A 35 2.86 -1.58 16.21
N VAL A 36 2.16 -1.51 17.35
CA VAL A 36 2.79 -1.25 18.65
C VAL A 36 3.83 -2.32 18.98
N VAL A 37 3.51 -3.59 18.78
CA VAL A 37 4.45 -4.70 19.01
C VAL A 37 5.67 -4.60 18.11
N LEU A 38 5.46 -4.31 16.82
CA LEU A 38 6.53 -4.25 15.82
C LEU A 38 7.49 -3.06 16.01
N ARG A 39 7.15 -2.06 16.83
CA ARG A 39 8.09 -0.98 17.18
C ARG A 39 9.21 -1.45 18.09
N GLU A 40 8.98 -2.48 18.90
CA GLU A 40 9.91 -2.96 19.91
C GLU A 40 10.39 -4.40 19.66
N HIS A 41 9.68 -5.15 18.80
CA HIS A 41 9.91 -6.57 18.56
C HIS A 41 9.96 -6.89 17.08
N SER A 42 10.65 -7.99 16.75
CA SER A 42 10.69 -8.53 15.40
C SER A 42 9.31 -9.05 14.96
N VAL A 43 9.02 -8.97 13.67
CA VAL A 43 7.84 -9.59 13.06
C VAL A 43 7.79 -11.11 13.30
N PHE A 44 8.93 -11.77 13.51
CA PHE A 44 9.02 -13.18 13.85
C PHE A 44 8.58 -13.49 15.28
N ASP A 45 8.59 -12.50 16.17
CA ASP A 45 8.11 -12.61 17.55
C ASP A 45 6.62 -12.31 17.69
N LEU A 46 5.97 -11.89 16.59
CA LEU A 46 4.54 -11.57 16.57
C LEU A 46 3.72 -12.82 16.84
N SER A 47 2.93 -12.82 17.89
CA SER A 47 2.06 -13.92 18.28
C SER A 47 0.67 -13.44 18.68
N ALA A 48 -0.33 -14.31 18.52
CA ALA A 48 -1.71 -13.99 18.92
C ALA A 48 -1.83 -13.63 20.41
N SER A 49 -0.95 -14.17 21.27
CA SER A 49 -0.93 -13.87 22.70
C SER A 49 -0.42 -12.44 22.98
N VAL A 50 0.62 -12.02 22.29
CA VAL A 50 1.19 -10.67 22.43
C VAL A 50 0.20 -9.64 21.85
N VAL A 51 -0.33 -9.87 20.65
CA VAL A 51 -1.32 -9.00 20.02
C VAL A 51 -2.57 -8.87 20.90
N ALA A 52 -3.11 -9.99 21.40
CA ALA A 52 -4.30 -9.99 22.25
C ALA A 52 -4.11 -9.13 23.52
N ARG A 53 -2.95 -9.25 24.17
CA ARG A 53 -2.60 -8.47 25.35
C ARG A 53 -2.59 -6.97 25.07
N VAL A 54 -1.96 -6.55 23.97
CA VAL A 54 -1.85 -5.14 23.59
C VAL A 54 -3.20 -4.60 23.10
N ALA A 55 -3.97 -5.41 22.35
CA ALA A 55 -5.28 -5.03 21.83
C ALA A 55 -6.40 -4.99 22.88
N GLY A 56 -6.15 -5.52 24.09
CA GLY A 56 -7.21 -5.72 25.11
C GLY A 56 -8.26 -6.75 24.67
N LEU A 57 -7.85 -7.78 23.91
CA LEU A 57 -8.69 -8.84 23.36
C LEU A 57 -8.29 -10.21 23.94
N THR A 58 -9.14 -11.21 23.74
CA THR A 58 -8.75 -12.61 24.00
C THR A 58 -7.95 -13.17 22.83
N ARG A 59 -7.05 -14.12 23.11
CA ARG A 59 -6.33 -14.87 22.08
C ARG A 59 -7.26 -15.54 21.07
N GLN A 60 -8.40 -16.05 21.54
CA GLN A 60 -9.42 -16.65 20.70
C GLN A 60 -10.04 -15.62 19.75
N THR A 61 -10.26 -14.39 20.22
CA THR A 61 -10.77 -13.28 19.39
C THR A 61 -9.77 -12.94 18.29
N VAL A 62 -8.47 -12.90 18.60
CA VAL A 62 -7.43 -12.65 17.59
C VAL A 62 -7.46 -13.75 16.52
N TYR A 63 -7.47 -15.02 16.91
CA TYR A 63 -7.53 -16.13 15.95
C TYR A 63 -8.83 -16.18 15.14
N LYS A 64 -9.95 -15.70 15.70
CA LYS A 64 -11.22 -15.58 14.95
C LYS A 64 -11.08 -14.68 13.72
N TYR A 65 -10.32 -13.60 13.81
CA TYR A 65 -10.17 -12.61 12.74
C TYR A 65 -8.89 -12.79 11.93
N PHE A 66 -7.82 -13.26 12.56
CA PHE A 66 -6.52 -13.54 11.98
C PHE A 66 -6.08 -14.98 12.33
N PRO A 67 -6.55 -15.98 11.60
CA PRO A 67 -6.19 -17.39 11.81
C PRO A 67 -4.68 -17.65 11.84
N THR A 68 -3.90 -16.82 11.17
CA THR A 68 -2.43 -16.84 11.22
C THR A 68 -1.87 -15.44 11.40
N MET A 69 -0.72 -15.31 12.05
CA MET A 69 -0.04 -14.02 12.17
C MET A 69 0.40 -13.46 10.83
N ARG A 70 0.66 -14.32 9.86
CA ARG A 70 0.91 -13.91 8.47
C ARG A 70 -0.24 -13.10 7.87
N GLN A 71 -1.50 -13.48 8.14
CA GLN A 71 -2.66 -12.71 7.67
C GLN A 71 -2.75 -11.34 8.33
N LEU A 72 -2.32 -11.22 9.59
CA LEU A 72 -2.24 -9.93 10.26
C LEU A 72 -1.14 -9.03 9.65
N VAL A 73 0.02 -9.61 9.32
CA VAL A 73 1.08 -8.87 8.62
C VAL A 73 0.63 -8.45 7.21
N PHE A 74 -0.15 -9.28 6.52
CA PHE A 74 -0.73 -8.89 5.23
C PHE A 74 -1.76 -7.76 5.37
N ALA A 75 -2.56 -7.74 6.42
CA ALA A 75 -3.46 -6.61 6.67
C ALA A 75 -2.69 -5.30 6.89
N LEU A 76 -1.54 -5.34 7.58
CA LEU A 76 -0.64 -4.19 7.68
C LEU A 76 -0.05 -3.76 6.33
N ALA A 77 0.27 -4.71 5.46
CA ALA A 77 0.74 -4.41 4.10
C ALA A 77 -0.36 -3.84 3.21
N ASP A 78 -1.59 -4.32 3.38
CA ASP A 78 -2.76 -3.78 2.68
C ASP A 78 -3.03 -2.33 3.09
N GLU A 79 -2.85 -1.97 4.37
CA GLU A 79 -2.93 -0.57 4.82
C GLU A 79 -1.88 0.32 4.15
N LEU A 80 -0.63 -0.12 4.03
CA LEU A 80 0.40 0.61 3.30
C LEU A 80 0.02 0.78 1.82
N THR A 81 -0.51 -0.29 1.22
CA THR A 81 -0.97 -0.25 -0.18
C THR A 81 -2.08 0.76 -0.38
N VAL A 82 -3.10 0.75 0.49
CA VAL A 82 -4.19 1.74 0.47
C VAL A 82 -3.63 3.15 0.70
N GLY A 83 -2.68 3.31 1.60
CA GLY A 83 -2.00 4.58 1.85
C GLY A 83 -1.27 5.09 0.61
N PHE A 84 -0.57 4.24 -0.14
CA PHE A 84 0.09 4.62 -1.40
C PHE A 84 -0.91 5.02 -2.48
N GLN A 85 -2.00 4.26 -2.62
CA GLN A 85 -3.07 4.61 -3.57
C GLN A 85 -3.71 5.95 -3.22
N LYS A 86 -4.01 6.15 -1.94
CA LYS A 86 -4.59 7.40 -1.47
C LYS A 86 -3.65 8.59 -1.69
N ALA A 87 -2.35 8.42 -1.44
CA ALA A 87 -1.34 9.45 -1.73
C ALA A 87 -1.36 9.87 -3.19
N GLY A 88 -1.58 8.93 -4.13
CA GLY A 88 -1.72 9.24 -5.57
C GLY A 88 -3.00 10.00 -5.91
N VAL A 89 -4.12 9.61 -5.30
CA VAL A 89 -5.45 10.21 -5.56
C VAL A 89 -5.59 11.59 -4.92
N ASP A 90 -5.06 11.78 -3.70
CA ASP A 90 -5.16 13.04 -2.95
C ASP A 90 -4.28 14.16 -3.56
N LEU A 91 -3.35 13.81 -4.45
CA LEU A 91 -2.59 14.77 -5.22
C LEU A 91 -3.46 15.29 -6.38
N ASP A 92 -4.18 16.37 -6.14
CA ASP A 92 -4.96 17.11 -7.16
C ASP A 92 -4.01 17.91 -8.09
N VAL A 93 -2.96 17.25 -8.58
CA VAL A 93 -1.93 17.82 -9.45
C VAL A 93 -1.72 16.89 -10.63
N GLU A 94 -2.16 17.32 -11.80
CA GLU A 94 -1.80 16.70 -13.06
C GLU A 94 -0.52 17.33 -13.61
N GLY A 95 0.34 16.53 -14.21
CA GLY A 95 1.50 17.08 -14.92
C GLY A 95 2.86 16.50 -14.50
N PRO A 96 3.96 17.15 -14.93
CA PRO A 96 5.32 16.62 -14.77
C PRO A 96 5.79 16.52 -13.31
N ASP A 97 5.21 17.29 -12.41
CA ASP A 97 5.61 17.31 -10.99
C ASP A 97 4.94 16.19 -10.17
N TRP A 98 3.86 15.58 -10.69
CA TRP A 98 3.13 14.54 -10.00
C TRP A 98 4.03 13.39 -9.47
N PRO A 99 4.98 12.82 -10.24
CA PRO A 99 5.82 11.73 -9.76
C PRO A 99 6.66 12.09 -8.53
N ARG A 100 7.16 13.34 -8.47
CA ARG A 100 7.95 13.83 -7.34
C ARG A 100 7.08 14.01 -6.10
N LEU A 101 5.90 14.62 -6.25
CA LEU A 101 4.94 14.82 -5.17
C LEU A 101 4.42 13.51 -4.62
N TYR A 102 4.14 12.53 -5.51
CA TYR A 102 3.74 11.18 -5.11
C TYR A 102 4.81 10.50 -4.28
N VAL A 103 6.06 10.53 -4.73
CA VAL A 103 7.19 9.96 -4.01
C VAL A 103 7.34 10.59 -2.63
N ASP A 104 7.23 11.91 -2.52
CA ASP A 104 7.33 12.61 -1.24
C ASP A 104 6.22 12.18 -0.29
N ALA A 105 4.98 12.09 -0.76
CA ALA A 105 3.84 11.64 0.04
C ALA A 105 3.99 10.17 0.51
N VAL A 106 4.50 9.29 -0.37
CA VAL A 106 4.79 7.89 -0.01
C VAL A 106 5.91 7.80 1.04
N VAL A 107 6.96 8.60 0.90
CA VAL A 107 8.05 8.64 1.89
C VAL A 107 7.56 9.15 3.23
N ASP A 108 6.74 10.21 3.25
CA ASP A 108 6.14 10.72 4.49
C ASP A 108 5.28 9.66 5.20
N LEU A 109 4.48 8.91 4.43
CA LEU A 109 3.71 7.79 4.96
C LEU A 109 4.60 6.70 5.58
N LEU A 110 5.69 6.35 4.92
CA LEU A 110 6.62 5.32 5.39
C LEU A 110 7.36 5.77 6.65
N LEU A 111 7.81 7.02 6.69
CA LEU A 111 8.56 7.60 7.79
C LEU A 111 7.67 8.01 8.99
N ALA A 112 6.35 8.01 8.85
CA ALA A 112 5.44 8.21 9.98
C ALA A 112 5.56 7.09 11.03
N ASP A 113 5.91 5.86 10.63
CA ASP A 113 6.15 4.73 11.54
C ASP A 113 7.20 3.77 10.92
N PRO A 114 8.48 4.17 10.87
CA PRO A 114 9.48 3.52 10.02
C PRO A 114 9.79 2.08 10.43
N ILE A 115 9.86 1.79 11.73
CA ILE A 115 10.25 0.46 12.24
C ILE A 115 9.25 -0.62 11.84
N PRO A 116 7.94 -0.52 12.13
CA PRO A 116 6.96 -1.47 11.61
C PRO A 116 6.89 -1.52 10.09
N ASN A 117 6.95 -0.37 9.42
CA ASN A 117 6.81 -0.31 7.97
C ASN A 117 7.95 -1.04 7.25
N ARG A 118 9.20 -0.93 7.72
CA ARG A 118 10.34 -1.72 7.23
C ARG A 118 10.08 -3.22 7.34
N GLN A 119 9.66 -3.68 8.52
CA GLN A 119 9.39 -5.10 8.77
C GLN A 119 8.25 -5.64 7.89
N VAL A 120 7.17 -4.86 7.74
CA VAL A 120 6.02 -5.22 6.90
C VAL A 120 6.44 -5.34 5.43
N ILE A 121 7.23 -4.40 4.90
CA ILE A 121 7.73 -4.42 3.52
C ILE A 121 8.59 -5.67 3.28
N LEU A 122 9.53 -5.99 4.16
CA LEU A 122 10.41 -7.15 4.01
C LEU A 122 9.63 -8.47 3.96
N VAL A 123 8.69 -8.66 4.89
CA VAL A 123 7.90 -9.90 4.93
C VAL A 123 6.95 -10.00 3.74
N SER A 124 6.31 -8.90 3.36
CA SER A 124 5.38 -8.89 2.23
C SER A 124 6.09 -9.20 0.92
N ALA A 125 7.29 -8.69 0.72
CA ALA A 125 8.09 -8.95 -0.46
C ALA A 125 8.51 -10.42 -0.57
N SER A 126 8.90 -11.05 0.55
CA SER A 126 9.31 -12.45 0.57
C SER A 126 8.18 -13.43 0.21
N GLN A 127 6.93 -12.99 0.29
CA GLN A 127 5.75 -13.86 0.13
C GLN A 127 4.98 -13.64 -1.19
N GLY A 128 5.43 -12.76 -2.07
CA GLY A 128 4.97 -12.61 -3.45
C GLY A 128 3.54 -12.09 -3.70
N ARG A 129 2.70 -11.97 -2.66
CA ARG A 129 1.28 -11.60 -2.82
C ARG A 129 0.96 -10.12 -2.55
N GLY A 130 1.51 -9.53 -1.48
CA GLY A 130 1.20 -8.14 -1.12
C GLY A 130 1.75 -7.13 -2.14
N MET A 131 2.97 -7.38 -2.61
CA MET A 131 3.62 -6.52 -3.61
C MET A 131 2.99 -6.61 -5.00
N ALA A 132 2.38 -7.73 -5.37
CA ALA A 132 1.71 -7.86 -6.67
C ALA A 132 0.41 -7.02 -6.73
N ALA A 133 -0.37 -6.98 -5.64
CA ALA A 133 -1.58 -6.17 -5.56
C ALA A 133 -1.27 -4.67 -5.51
N ALA A 134 -0.28 -4.28 -4.68
CA ALA A 134 0.22 -2.90 -4.64
C ALA A 134 0.73 -2.44 -6.01
N THR A 135 1.41 -3.34 -6.73
CA THR A 135 1.94 -3.05 -8.07
C THR A 135 0.85 -2.86 -9.11
N ALA A 136 -0.19 -3.68 -9.08
CA ALA A 136 -1.28 -3.57 -10.06
C ALA A 136 -2.02 -2.23 -9.92
N GLY A 137 -2.18 -1.71 -8.68
CA GLY A 137 -2.68 -0.37 -8.43
C GLY A 137 -1.73 0.70 -8.96
N THR A 138 -0.49 0.70 -8.48
CA THR A 138 0.53 1.69 -8.85
C THR A 138 0.86 1.68 -10.35
N SER A 139 0.84 0.52 -11.03
CA SER A 139 1.03 0.46 -12.49
C SER A 139 -0.09 1.18 -13.24
N ARG A 140 -1.35 1.03 -12.80
CA ARG A 140 -2.49 1.71 -13.41
C ARG A 140 -2.47 3.22 -13.16
N GLU A 141 -1.90 3.66 -12.07
CA GLU A 141 -1.77 5.07 -11.72
C GLU A 141 -0.56 5.73 -12.40
N ILE A 142 0.55 5.00 -12.57
CA ILE A 142 1.75 5.50 -13.27
C ILE A 142 1.56 5.49 -14.81
N LEU A 143 0.85 4.52 -15.36
CA LEU A 143 0.62 4.42 -16.82
C LEU A 143 -0.02 5.67 -17.44
N PRO A 144 -1.08 6.29 -16.85
CA PRO A 144 -1.64 7.53 -17.37
C PRO A 144 -0.68 8.71 -17.31
N VAL A 145 0.18 8.76 -16.27
CA VAL A 145 1.18 9.83 -16.12
C VAL A 145 2.25 9.75 -17.20
N MET A 146 2.49 8.56 -17.77
CA MET A 146 3.48 8.38 -18.82
C MET A 146 3.00 8.83 -20.21
N GLU A 147 1.65 8.95 -20.45
CA GLU A 147 1.05 9.43 -21.71
C GLU A 147 1.83 9.04 -23.00
N MET A 148 2.33 7.80 -23.02
CA MET A 148 3.18 7.34 -24.11
C MET A 148 2.29 6.86 -25.26
N ARG A 149 2.62 7.28 -26.51
CA ARG A 149 1.88 6.88 -27.71
C ARG A 149 1.96 5.38 -28.02
N ASN A 150 3.04 4.73 -27.56
CA ASN A 150 3.21 3.29 -27.74
C ASN A 150 2.87 2.56 -26.43
N PRO A 151 1.75 1.82 -26.35
CA PRO A 151 1.33 1.16 -25.11
C PRO A 151 2.29 0.07 -24.63
N VAL A 152 3.00 -0.61 -25.53
CA VAL A 152 3.97 -1.66 -25.16
C VAL A 152 5.18 -1.06 -24.44
N GLU A 153 5.66 0.07 -24.92
CA GLU A 153 6.78 0.77 -24.32
C GLU A 153 6.39 1.47 -23.01
N ALA A 154 5.18 2.02 -22.95
CA ALA A 154 4.62 2.56 -21.72
C ALA A 154 4.56 1.49 -20.61
N GLU A 155 4.08 0.29 -20.94
CA GLU A 155 4.04 -0.82 -19.99
C GLU A 155 5.44 -1.23 -19.53
N ARG A 156 6.41 -1.30 -20.48
CA ARG A 156 7.80 -1.63 -20.14
C ARG A 156 8.48 -0.58 -19.27
N ALA A 157 8.25 0.69 -19.55
CA ALA A 157 8.77 1.82 -18.75
C ALA A 157 8.15 1.84 -17.36
N ALA A 158 6.84 1.62 -17.23
CA ALA A 158 6.16 1.49 -15.95
C ALA A 158 6.72 0.31 -15.14
N TRP A 159 6.97 -0.83 -15.79
CA TRP A 159 7.59 -1.99 -15.14
C TRP A 159 8.99 -1.67 -14.59
N LEU A 160 9.83 -1.00 -15.35
CA LEU A 160 11.16 -0.60 -14.94
C LEU A 160 11.11 0.39 -13.77
N THR A 161 10.25 1.39 -13.85
CA THR A 161 10.03 2.37 -12.78
C THR A 161 9.60 1.70 -11.48
N LEU A 162 8.64 0.77 -11.55
CA LEU A 162 8.20 0.00 -10.40
C LEU A 162 9.31 -0.88 -9.82
N THR A 163 10.17 -1.43 -10.67
CA THR A 163 11.31 -2.24 -10.22
C THR A 163 12.31 -1.39 -9.44
N LEU A 164 12.62 -0.19 -9.95
CA LEU A 164 13.48 0.77 -9.25
C LEU A 164 12.87 1.23 -7.93
N PHE A 165 11.59 1.63 -7.95
CA PHE A 165 10.86 2.05 -6.76
C PHE A 165 10.87 0.97 -5.68
N ARG A 166 10.51 -0.26 -6.04
CA ARG A 166 10.51 -1.42 -5.13
C ARG A 166 11.90 -1.75 -4.62
N GLY A 167 12.90 -1.74 -5.50
CA GLY A 167 14.29 -2.00 -5.13
C GLY A 167 14.76 -1.01 -4.07
N THR A 168 14.45 0.27 -4.23
CA THR A 168 14.78 1.31 -3.25
C THR A 168 14.04 1.09 -1.92
N LEU A 169 12.72 0.82 -1.96
CA LEU A 169 11.96 0.50 -0.75
C LEU A 169 12.51 -0.72 -0.02
N PHE A 170 12.87 -1.76 -0.76
CA PHE A 170 13.40 -3.00 -0.19
C PHE A 170 14.76 -2.78 0.46
N THR A 171 15.64 -2.01 -0.20
CA THR A 171 16.98 -1.67 0.32
C THR A 171 16.87 -0.84 1.60
N TRP A 172 15.92 0.10 1.65
CA TRP A 172 15.61 0.85 2.85
C TRP A 172 15.04 -0.05 3.97
N ALA A 173 14.11 -0.93 3.64
CA ALA A 173 13.50 -1.84 4.60
C ALA A 173 14.51 -2.82 5.18
N ALA A 174 15.54 -3.20 4.41
CA ALA A 174 16.67 -4.02 4.84
C ALA A 174 17.75 -3.23 5.61
N GLU A 175 17.47 -1.97 6.01
CA GLU A 175 18.37 -1.08 6.75
C GLU A 175 19.70 -0.77 6.03
N GLN A 176 19.74 -0.93 4.71
CA GLN A 176 20.89 -0.60 3.89
C GLN A 176 20.86 0.84 3.35
N LEU A 177 19.73 1.54 3.54
CA LEU A 177 19.56 2.96 3.25
C LEU A 177 19.04 3.71 4.48
N SER A 178 19.54 4.92 4.71
CA SER A 178 18.96 5.84 5.69
C SER A 178 17.61 6.40 5.20
N ASP A 179 16.85 7.00 6.11
CA ASP A 179 15.57 7.65 5.78
C ASP A 179 15.77 8.83 4.81
N GLU A 180 16.87 9.56 4.94
CA GLU A 180 17.23 10.63 4.02
C GLU A 180 17.59 10.10 2.62
N ALA A 181 18.35 9.00 2.56
CA ALA A 181 18.72 8.35 1.32
C ALA A 181 17.50 7.75 0.61
N LEU A 182 16.53 7.19 1.34
CA LEU A 182 15.26 6.75 0.78
C LEU A 182 14.59 7.87 -0.02
N ARG A 183 14.43 9.05 0.60
CA ARG A 183 13.79 10.20 -0.06
C ARG A 183 14.57 10.66 -1.29
N ALA A 184 15.89 10.77 -1.15
CA ALA A 184 16.75 11.22 -2.24
C ALA A 184 16.72 10.24 -3.44
N ASP A 185 16.77 8.94 -3.18
CA ASP A 185 16.80 7.94 -4.24
C ASP A 185 15.43 7.73 -4.90
N LEU A 186 14.34 7.78 -4.14
CA LEU A 186 12.99 7.74 -4.73
C LEU A 186 12.70 8.99 -5.58
N ARG A 187 13.19 10.16 -5.21
CA ARG A 187 13.11 11.36 -6.06
C ARG A 187 13.86 11.18 -7.38
N LYS A 188 15.04 10.54 -7.36
CA LYS A 188 15.75 10.18 -8.61
C LYS A 188 14.94 9.21 -9.47
N VAL A 189 14.24 8.25 -8.86
CA VAL A 189 13.32 7.37 -9.60
C VAL A 189 12.21 8.19 -10.25
N ALA A 190 11.62 9.15 -9.55
CA ALA A 190 10.62 10.07 -10.12
C ALA A 190 11.19 10.92 -11.27
N ASP A 191 12.44 11.40 -11.13
CA ASP A 191 13.12 12.17 -12.20
C ASP A 191 13.34 11.32 -13.46
N VAL A 192 13.62 10.02 -13.33
CA VAL A 192 13.71 9.09 -14.47
C VAL A 192 12.38 8.98 -15.19
N VAL A 193 11.25 8.94 -14.47
CA VAL A 193 9.91 8.93 -15.08
C VAL A 193 9.66 10.20 -15.90
N VAL A 194 9.97 11.36 -15.32
CA VAL A 194 9.79 12.67 -15.99
C VAL A 194 10.67 12.74 -17.25
N ALA A 195 11.94 12.38 -17.15
CA ALA A 195 12.88 12.41 -18.28
C ALA A 195 12.48 11.43 -19.40
N GLN A 196 12.03 10.25 -19.07
CA GLN A 196 11.52 9.28 -20.06
C GLN A 196 10.32 9.86 -20.83
N ARG A 197 9.38 10.47 -20.14
CA ARG A 197 8.22 11.14 -20.76
C ARG A 197 8.65 12.22 -21.77
N GLU A 198 9.61 13.05 -21.43
CA GLU A 198 10.13 14.12 -22.31
C GLU A 198 10.81 13.56 -23.57
N ILE A 199 11.67 12.55 -23.42
CA ILE A 199 12.37 11.90 -24.54
C ILE A 199 11.37 11.32 -25.55
N TRP A 200 10.32 10.67 -25.08
CA TRP A 200 9.29 10.05 -25.94
C TRP A 200 8.41 11.08 -26.63
N ASN A 201 8.07 12.17 -25.97
CA ASN A 201 7.27 13.24 -26.58
C ASN A 201 8.04 13.97 -27.68
N THR A 202 9.37 14.11 -27.54
CA THR A 202 10.22 14.75 -28.55
C THR A 202 10.52 13.85 -29.74
N ALA A 203 10.76 12.55 -29.53
CA ALA A 203 11.02 11.59 -30.61
C ALA A 203 9.82 11.41 -31.58
N THR A 204 8.60 11.59 -31.08
CA THR A 204 7.37 11.47 -31.91
C THR A 204 7.02 12.74 -32.66
N SER A 205 7.58 13.89 -32.31
CA SER A 205 7.39 15.16 -33.03
C SER A 205 8.26 15.29 -34.28
N GLY A 206 9.35 14.50 -34.36
CA GLY A 206 10.30 14.52 -35.48
C GLY A 206 9.99 13.56 -36.64
N SER A 207 9.00 12.66 -36.50
CA SER A 207 8.67 11.65 -37.53
C SER A 207 7.44 12.00 -38.39
N GLY A 208 6.96 13.24 -38.31
CA GLY A 208 5.78 13.72 -39.05
C GLY A 208 6.07 14.56 -40.28
N GLU A 209 7.33 14.79 -40.66
CA GLU A 209 7.73 15.52 -41.88
C GLU A 209 8.71 14.67 -42.70
N ALA A 210 8.15 13.69 -43.45
CA ALA A 210 8.81 13.10 -44.60
C ALA A 210 7.75 12.51 -45.55
#